data_aee99609b6d18db8cd4b75a498f45ff1
#
_entry.id   aee99609b6d18db8cd4b75a498f45ff1
#
_cell.length_a   1.000
_cell.length_b   1.000
_cell.length_c   1.000
_cell.angle_alpha   90.00
_cell.angle_beta   90.00
_cell.angle_gamma   90.00
#
_symmetry.space_group_name_H-M   'P 1'
#
loop_
_entity.id
_entity.type
_entity.pdbx_description
1 polymer ?
#
loop_
_entity_poly.entity_id
_entity_poly.type
_entity_poly.pdbx_seq_one_letter_code
_entity_poly.pdbx_strand_id
1 'polypeptide(L)'
;MRVLLPGFVAILMVTAGLDAQSGTRKNLTLTAVPGIKVGHHTLTERPTGCTVILTEAGATAGVDVRGAAPGTRETDLLNPVNSVQQIYGLVFAGGSAFGLDAASGVMKYLDERNIGFKVGTMNVPIVPAAILMDLGVGGNPKIRPTADCGYAAAGTASSATVPEGNIGAGAGATIGKTTGSGRAMKAGIGSAALIMSDGTIVAALVAVNAVGDVIDPATGKVIAGVRTADGKGLADARVLLRAGAAAQSLTGSNTTLGVIATNVVLTKTQATKVAQMAQDGYARAISPVHTPADGDTVFAIATGTKTGNADVMRIGALAAEVMADAIVRAARQATGIPGYPAARDLK
;
A
#
# COMPACT_ATOMS: atom_id res chain seq x y z
N MET A 1 81.37 -21.38 -5.78
CA MET A 1 80.45 -20.32 -6.25
C MET A 1 79.14 -21.04 -6.64
N ARG A 2 78.15 -21.06 -5.70
CA ARG A 2 76.80 -21.64 -5.93
C ARG A 2 75.82 -20.51 -5.98
N VAL A 3 75.21 -20.35 -7.13
CA VAL A 3 74.17 -19.34 -7.40
C VAL A 3 72.81 -19.92 -6.93
N LEU A 4 72.15 -19.31 -5.96
CA LEU A 4 70.78 -19.60 -5.52
C LEU A 4 69.81 -18.79 -6.39
N LEU A 5 68.92 -19.47 -7.11
CA LEU A 5 67.76 -18.87 -7.77
C LEU A 5 66.62 -18.70 -6.75
N PRO A 6 65.93 -17.58 -6.72
CA PRO A 6 64.69 -17.43 -5.92
C PRO A 6 63.51 -18.08 -6.62
N GLY A 7 62.84 -19.00 -5.92
CA GLY A 7 61.57 -19.56 -6.33
C GLY A 7 60.43 -18.54 -6.26
N PHE A 8 59.75 -18.30 -7.38
CA PHE A 8 58.51 -17.56 -7.46
C PHE A 8 57.37 -18.48 -6.97
N VAL A 9 56.76 -18.15 -5.85
CA VAL A 9 55.50 -18.75 -5.41
C VAL A 9 54.38 -17.98 -6.09
N ALA A 10 53.72 -18.59 -7.07
CA ALA A 10 52.52 -18.06 -7.70
C ALA A 10 51.33 -18.30 -6.73
N ILE A 11 50.83 -17.23 -6.09
CA ILE A 11 49.56 -17.24 -5.35
C ILE A 11 48.42 -17.19 -6.38
N LEU A 12 47.78 -18.34 -6.62
CA LEU A 12 46.49 -18.40 -7.34
C LEU A 12 45.40 -17.73 -6.46
N MET A 13 45.06 -16.50 -6.79
CA MET A 13 43.83 -15.92 -6.27
C MET A 13 42.64 -16.58 -6.98
N VAL A 14 41.97 -17.50 -6.26
CA VAL A 14 40.63 -17.95 -6.67
C VAL A 14 39.66 -16.82 -6.37
N THR A 15 39.34 -16.01 -7.36
CA THR A 15 38.22 -15.11 -7.32
C THR A 15 36.95 -15.96 -7.40
N ALA A 16 36.37 -16.29 -6.25
CA ALA A 16 35.00 -16.79 -6.20
C ALA A 16 34.10 -15.69 -6.75
N GLY A 17 33.73 -15.81 -8.02
CA GLY A 17 32.68 -15.00 -8.63
C GLY A 17 31.38 -15.26 -7.87
N LEU A 18 30.95 -14.30 -7.06
CA LEU A 18 29.58 -14.21 -6.64
C LEU A 18 28.77 -13.92 -7.91
N ASP A 19 28.32 -14.97 -8.57
CA ASP A 19 27.24 -14.88 -9.53
C ASP A 19 25.99 -14.37 -8.77
N ALA A 20 25.85 -13.07 -8.70
CA ALA A 20 24.57 -12.45 -8.42
C ALA A 20 23.64 -12.87 -9.56
N GLN A 21 22.92 -13.99 -9.37
CA GLN A 21 21.79 -14.32 -10.20
C GLN A 21 20.84 -13.12 -10.16
N SER A 22 20.93 -12.26 -11.17
CA SER A 22 19.90 -11.31 -11.55
C SER A 22 18.72 -12.11 -12.12
N GLY A 23 18.09 -12.93 -11.27
CA GLY A 23 16.78 -13.45 -11.55
C GLY A 23 15.88 -12.24 -11.72
N THR A 24 15.41 -12.02 -12.95
CA THR A 24 14.34 -11.07 -13.22
C THR A 24 13.27 -11.29 -12.17
N ARG A 25 13.18 -10.37 -11.18
CA ARG A 25 12.13 -10.42 -10.13
C ARG A 25 10.82 -10.51 -10.89
N LYS A 26 10.16 -11.67 -10.87
CA LYS A 26 8.78 -11.79 -11.36
C LYS A 26 8.02 -10.65 -10.72
N ASN A 27 7.23 -9.92 -11.50
CA ASN A 27 6.42 -8.79 -11.02
C ASN A 27 5.30 -9.35 -10.15
N LEU A 28 5.60 -9.61 -8.87
CA LEU A 28 4.69 -10.22 -7.91
C LEU A 28 3.93 -9.12 -7.17
N THR A 29 2.65 -9.35 -6.93
CA THR A 29 1.73 -8.40 -6.31
C THR A 29 1.04 -9.04 -5.09
N LEU A 30 0.10 -8.34 -4.44
CA LEU A 30 -0.61 -8.82 -3.24
C LEU A 30 -1.25 -10.20 -3.44
N THR A 31 -1.73 -10.46 -4.65
CA THR A 31 -2.36 -11.72 -5.04
C THR A 31 -1.41 -12.91 -5.16
N ALA A 32 -0.09 -12.71 -4.95
CA ALA A 32 0.85 -13.82 -4.76
C ALA A 32 0.54 -14.63 -3.48
N VAL A 33 -0.16 -14.02 -2.52
CA VAL A 33 -0.60 -14.70 -1.29
C VAL A 33 -1.85 -15.53 -1.59
N PRO A 34 -1.80 -16.87 -1.44
CA PRO A 34 -2.95 -17.74 -1.66
C PRO A 34 -4.15 -17.34 -0.79
N GLY A 35 -5.35 -17.34 -1.36
CA GLY A 35 -6.58 -16.95 -0.67
C GLY A 35 -6.90 -15.45 -0.76
N ILE A 36 -6.03 -14.65 -1.37
CA ILE A 36 -6.28 -13.22 -1.63
C ILE A 36 -6.78 -13.04 -3.07
N LYS A 37 -7.86 -12.26 -3.23
CA LYS A 37 -8.33 -11.72 -4.50
C LYS A 37 -8.39 -10.20 -4.40
N VAL A 38 -8.06 -9.49 -5.48
CA VAL A 38 -8.13 -8.04 -5.56
C VAL A 38 -9.01 -7.63 -6.73
N GLY A 39 -9.92 -6.68 -6.48
CA GLY A 39 -10.76 -6.08 -7.50
C GLY A 39 -10.79 -4.55 -7.37
N HIS A 40 -11.01 -3.90 -8.49
CA HIS A 40 -11.07 -2.45 -8.58
C HIS A 40 -12.31 -2.01 -9.32
N HIS A 41 -12.89 -0.88 -8.89
CA HIS A 41 -13.86 -0.14 -9.68
C HIS A 41 -13.46 1.33 -9.68
N THR A 42 -13.26 1.89 -10.87
CA THR A 42 -12.93 3.29 -11.08
C THR A 42 -14.12 3.99 -11.71
N LEU A 43 -14.58 5.10 -11.12
CA LEU A 43 -15.68 5.87 -11.67
C LEU A 43 -15.22 6.59 -12.95
N THR A 44 -16.12 6.71 -13.92
CA THR A 44 -15.84 7.32 -15.23
C THR A 44 -15.96 8.83 -15.21
N GLU A 45 -16.85 9.36 -14.36
CA GLU A 45 -17.23 10.78 -14.32
C GLU A 45 -16.22 11.65 -13.56
N ARG A 46 -15.44 11.03 -12.67
CA ARG A 46 -14.38 11.69 -11.88
C ARG A 46 -13.29 10.68 -11.54
N PRO A 47 -11.99 11.07 -11.47
CA PRO A 47 -10.92 10.19 -11.05
C PRO A 47 -11.04 9.85 -9.55
N THR A 48 -11.84 8.87 -9.23
CA THR A 48 -12.06 8.27 -7.91
C THR A 48 -12.51 6.82 -8.07
N GLY A 49 -12.53 6.05 -7.01
CA GLY A 49 -12.98 4.66 -7.06
C GLY A 49 -12.71 3.90 -5.79
N CYS A 50 -12.87 2.59 -5.83
CA CYS A 50 -12.60 1.70 -4.71
C CYS A 50 -11.80 0.46 -5.14
N THR A 51 -11.03 -0.05 -4.20
CA THR A 51 -10.21 -1.26 -4.28
C THR A 51 -10.65 -2.20 -3.18
N VAL A 52 -10.98 -3.42 -3.55
CA VAL A 52 -11.47 -4.45 -2.64
C VAL A 52 -10.46 -5.59 -2.59
N ILE A 53 -10.12 -6.00 -1.39
CA ILE A 53 -9.33 -7.20 -1.11
C ILE A 53 -10.27 -8.22 -0.48
N LEU A 54 -10.51 -9.35 -1.14
CA LEU A 54 -11.35 -10.43 -0.62
C LEU A 54 -10.51 -11.53 0.00
N THR A 55 -10.99 -12.04 1.13
CA THR A 55 -10.46 -13.18 1.87
C THR A 55 -11.62 -14.13 2.19
N GLU A 56 -12.22 -14.71 1.13
CA GLU A 56 -13.49 -15.45 1.21
C GLU A 56 -13.49 -16.62 2.19
N ALA A 57 -12.33 -17.25 2.42
CA ALA A 57 -12.16 -18.30 3.43
C ALA A 57 -12.00 -17.77 4.87
N GLY A 58 -12.01 -16.45 5.04
CA GLY A 58 -11.64 -15.77 6.29
C GLY A 58 -10.13 -15.64 6.44
N ALA A 59 -9.68 -14.51 7.00
CA ALA A 59 -8.27 -14.25 7.31
C ALA A 59 -8.14 -13.49 8.63
N THR A 60 -7.11 -13.80 9.41
CA THR A 60 -6.76 -13.00 10.59
C THR A 60 -6.25 -11.63 10.16
N ALA A 61 -6.72 -10.58 10.81
CA ALA A 61 -6.27 -9.24 10.48
C ALA A 61 -5.91 -8.41 11.72
N GLY A 62 -5.02 -7.44 11.50
CA GLY A 62 -4.65 -6.38 12.44
C GLY A 62 -4.57 -5.04 11.71
N VAL A 63 -4.52 -3.96 12.45
CA VAL A 63 -4.45 -2.59 11.92
C VAL A 63 -3.54 -1.73 12.80
N ASP A 64 -2.86 -0.77 12.17
CA ASP A 64 -2.14 0.30 12.83
C ASP A 64 -2.43 1.63 12.12
N VAL A 65 -2.88 2.62 12.88
CA VAL A 65 -3.24 3.95 12.38
C VAL A 65 -2.25 4.96 12.98
N ARG A 66 -1.51 5.68 12.11
CA ARG A 66 -0.51 6.67 12.54
C ARG A 66 -0.78 8.08 12.06
N GLY A 67 -1.57 8.26 11.03
CA GLY A 67 -2.04 9.59 10.63
C GLY A 67 -3.03 10.15 11.67
N ALA A 68 -3.06 11.47 11.86
CA ALA A 68 -3.92 12.10 12.85
C ALA A 68 -5.35 12.38 12.36
N ALA A 69 -5.65 12.09 11.08
CA ALA A 69 -6.96 12.32 10.47
C ALA A 69 -7.48 11.09 9.70
N PRO A 70 -7.57 9.90 10.36
CA PRO A 70 -8.00 8.69 9.69
C PRO A 70 -9.51 8.70 9.39
N GLY A 71 -9.89 8.08 8.27
CA GLY A 71 -11.27 7.73 7.97
C GLY A 71 -11.38 6.21 7.84
N THR A 72 -11.91 5.55 8.85
CA THR A 72 -11.94 4.08 8.93
C THR A 72 -13.31 3.56 9.33
N ARG A 73 -13.58 2.30 9.00
CA ARG A 73 -14.78 1.56 9.40
C ARG A 73 -14.37 0.21 9.98
N GLU A 74 -14.98 -0.17 11.11
CA GLU A 74 -14.88 -1.48 11.78
C GLU A 74 -13.44 -1.88 12.18
N THR A 75 -12.56 -0.89 12.40
CA THR A 75 -11.19 -1.13 12.85
C THR A 75 -11.09 -1.57 14.31
N ASP A 76 -12.03 -1.18 15.17
CA ASP A 76 -12.05 -1.60 16.58
C ASP A 76 -12.16 -3.12 16.70
N LEU A 77 -12.89 -3.78 15.77
CA LEU A 77 -13.01 -5.22 15.76
C LEU A 77 -11.66 -5.93 15.58
N LEU A 78 -10.69 -5.28 14.96
CA LEU A 78 -9.34 -5.82 14.75
C LEU A 78 -8.46 -5.76 16.02
N ASN A 79 -8.90 -5.05 17.06
CA ASN A 79 -8.17 -5.03 18.32
C ASN A 79 -8.06 -6.47 18.87
N PRO A 80 -6.85 -6.92 19.30
CA PRO A 80 -6.61 -8.27 19.82
C PRO A 80 -7.54 -8.74 20.93
N VAL A 81 -8.08 -7.82 21.73
CA VAL A 81 -9.00 -8.15 22.84
C VAL A 81 -10.42 -8.51 22.36
N ASN A 82 -10.78 -8.20 21.13
CA ASN A 82 -12.11 -8.45 20.59
C ASN A 82 -12.23 -9.88 20.02
N SER A 83 -13.41 -10.48 20.17
CA SER A 83 -13.63 -11.92 19.99
C SER A 83 -13.63 -12.40 18.53
N VAL A 84 -14.07 -11.58 17.58
CA VAL A 84 -14.09 -11.94 16.16
C VAL A 84 -12.67 -11.98 15.61
N GLN A 85 -12.25 -13.13 15.09
CA GLN A 85 -10.86 -13.38 14.72
C GLN A 85 -10.56 -13.18 13.24
N GLN A 86 -11.59 -13.13 12.38
CA GLN A 86 -11.40 -13.13 10.93
C GLN A 86 -12.20 -12.02 10.24
N ILE A 87 -11.64 -11.51 9.16
CA ILE A 87 -12.31 -10.65 8.17
C ILE A 87 -12.51 -11.42 6.87
N TYR A 88 -13.45 -10.98 6.03
CA TYR A 88 -13.79 -11.60 4.75
C TYR A 88 -13.57 -10.67 3.57
N GLY A 89 -13.34 -9.41 3.84
CA GLY A 89 -12.94 -8.39 2.88
C GLY A 89 -12.29 -7.19 3.56
N LEU A 90 -11.60 -6.37 2.78
CA LEU A 90 -11.04 -5.07 3.16
C LEU A 90 -11.27 -4.10 2.01
N VAL A 91 -11.67 -2.88 2.30
CA VAL A 91 -11.95 -1.86 1.28
C VAL A 91 -11.08 -0.63 1.46
N PHE A 92 -10.44 -0.20 0.36
CA PHE A 92 -9.90 1.14 0.22
C PHE A 92 -10.76 1.93 -0.76
N ALA A 93 -11.14 3.16 -0.43
CA ALA A 93 -11.97 3.99 -1.29
C ALA A 93 -11.50 5.44 -1.30
N GLY A 94 -11.71 6.13 -2.41
CA GLY A 94 -11.69 7.58 -2.48
C GLY A 94 -12.93 8.20 -1.84
N GLY A 95 -13.12 9.51 -1.98
CA GLY A 95 -14.35 10.18 -1.56
C GLY A 95 -14.39 10.62 -0.09
N SER A 96 -13.26 10.57 0.65
CA SER A 96 -13.22 10.87 2.08
C SER A 96 -14.21 9.98 2.85
N ALA A 97 -14.70 10.39 4.01
CA ALA A 97 -15.60 9.62 4.86
C ALA A 97 -16.83 9.04 4.13
N PHE A 98 -17.29 9.70 3.07
CA PHE A 98 -18.39 9.17 2.25
C PHE A 98 -18.06 7.84 1.57
N GLY A 99 -16.79 7.62 1.20
CA GLY A 99 -16.33 6.39 0.56
C GLY A 99 -16.38 5.15 1.46
N LEU A 100 -16.54 5.30 2.78
CA LEU A 100 -16.74 4.18 3.70
C LEU A 100 -17.98 3.35 3.36
N ASP A 101 -18.94 3.93 2.65
CA ASP A 101 -20.13 3.22 2.17
C ASP A 101 -19.80 2.09 1.19
N ALA A 102 -18.68 2.13 0.49
CA ALA A 102 -18.25 1.06 -0.41
C ALA A 102 -18.16 -0.31 0.31
N ALA A 103 -17.83 -0.33 1.60
CA ALA A 103 -17.81 -1.56 2.38
C ALA A 103 -19.20 -2.22 2.50
N SER A 104 -20.28 -1.44 2.49
CA SER A 104 -21.66 -1.99 2.50
C SER A 104 -21.95 -2.79 1.24
N GLY A 105 -21.44 -2.36 0.09
CA GLY A 105 -21.55 -3.09 -1.17
C GLY A 105 -20.77 -4.41 -1.17
N VAL A 106 -19.58 -4.43 -0.56
CA VAL A 106 -18.80 -5.66 -0.39
C VAL A 106 -19.49 -6.62 0.56
N MET A 107 -20.09 -6.12 1.67
CA MET A 107 -20.89 -6.94 2.56
C MET A 107 -22.05 -7.59 1.81
N LYS A 108 -22.80 -6.84 1.00
CA LYS A 108 -23.87 -7.37 0.14
C LYS A 108 -23.34 -8.46 -0.80
N TYR A 109 -22.21 -8.23 -1.47
CA TYR A 109 -21.60 -9.19 -2.38
C TYR A 109 -21.26 -10.52 -1.70
N LEU A 110 -20.71 -10.48 -0.48
CA LEU A 110 -20.33 -11.64 0.31
C LEU A 110 -21.56 -12.35 0.89
N ASP A 111 -22.57 -11.60 1.38
CA ASP A 111 -23.82 -12.14 1.93
C ASP A 111 -24.58 -12.94 0.88
N GLU A 112 -24.73 -12.43 -0.34
CA GLU A 112 -25.35 -13.17 -1.48
C GLU A 112 -24.66 -14.51 -1.79
N ARG A 113 -23.39 -14.68 -1.33
CA ARG A 113 -22.58 -15.89 -1.49
C ARG A 113 -22.47 -16.71 -0.22
N ASN A 114 -23.22 -16.31 0.83
CA ASN A 114 -23.20 -16.95 2.13
C ASN A 114 -21.79 -17.04 2.75
N ILE A 115 -20.96 -15.96 2.56
CA ILE A 115 -19.60 -15.84 3.06
C ILE A 115 -19.58 -14.86 4.23
N GLY A 116 -19.01 -15.26 5.38
CA GLY A 116 -18.92 -14.40 6.56
C GLY A 116 -18.63 -15.15 7.84
N PHE A 117 -18.58 -14.42 8.93
CA PHE A 117 -18.45 -14.94 10.28
C PHE A 117 -19.77 -15.60 10.71
N LYS A 118 -19.67 -16.84 11.16
CA LYS A 118 -20.85 -17.65 11.51
C LYS A 118 -21.48 -17.19 12.82
N VAL A 119 -22.75 -16.76 12.76
CA VAL A 119 -23.56 -16.41 13.91
C VAL A 119 -24.85 -17.24 13.87
N GLY A 120 -24.94 -18.28 14.68
CA GLY A 120 -26.04 -19.22 14.62
C GLY A 120 -26.14 -19.89 13.26
N THR A 121 -27.22 -19.62 12.53
CA THR A 121 -27.47 -20.17 11.16
C THR A 121 -27.02 -19.21 10.04
N MET A 122 -26.60 -18.00 10.36
CA MET A 122 -26.23 -16.97 9.38
C MET A 122 -24.72 -16.80 9.30
N ASN A 123 -24.24 -16.33 8.15
CA ASN A 123 -22.88 -15.82 7.98
C ASN A 123 -22.95 -14.30 7.83
N VAL A 124 -22.22 -13.59 8.69
CA VAL A 124 -22.18 -12.13 8.71
C VAL A 124 -20.84 -11.67 8.12
N PRO A 125 -20.80 -10.99 6.95
CA PRO A 125 -19.57 -10.50 6.38
C PRO A 125 -18.93 -9.44 7.27
N ILE A 126 -17.66 -9.62 7.62
CA ILE A 126 -16.85 -8.63 8.36
C ILE A 126 -15.92 -7.96 7.34
N VAL A 127 -16.12 -6.66 7.11
CA VAL A 127 -15.47 -5.91 6.03
C VAL A 127 -14.98 -4.55 6.55
N PRO A 128 -13.79 -4.50 7.18
CA PRO A 128 -13.15 -3.23 7.50
C PRO A 128 -12.90 -2.37 6.27
N ALA A 129 -12.82 -1.05 6.46
CA ALA A 129 -12.53 -0.13 5.38
C ALA A 129 -11.69 1.05 5.85
N ALA A 130 -10.97 1.65 4.90
CA ALA A 130 -10.32 2.95 5.07
C ALA A 130 -10.43 3.78 3.80
N ILE A 131 -10.42 5.12 3.95
CA ILE A 131 -10.60 6.05 2.84
C ILE A 131 -9.44 7.00 2.68
N LEU A 132 -9.29 7.52 1.48
CA LEU A 132 -8.43 8.66 1.17
C LEU A 132 -9.28 9.84 0.65
N MET A 133 -8.73 11.05 0.84
CA MET A 133 -9.36 12.29 0.42
C MET A 133 -8.95 12.64 -1.01
N ASP A 134 -9.85 12.51 -1.96
CA ASP A 134 -9.65 12.88 -3.37
C ASP A 134 -10.74 13.83 -3.91
N LEU A 135 -11.58 14.39 -3.04
CA LEU A 135 -12.73 15.23 -3.43
C LEU A 135 -12.32 16.49 -4.22
N GLY A 136 -11.09 16.97 -4.05
CA GLY A 136 -10.54 18.11 -4.80
C GLY A 136 -9.93 17.75 -6.16
N VAL A 137 -9.94 16.47 -6.57
CA VAL A 137 -9.30 16.00 -7.80
C VAL A 137 -10.36 15.73 -8.87
N GLY A 138 -10.35 16.56 -9.91
CA GLY A 138 -11.20 16.42 -11.11
C GLY A 138 -12.72 16.49 -10.86
N GLY A 139 -13.38 17.49 -11.41
CA GLY A 139 -14.84 17.55 -11.53
C GLY A 139 -15.63 17.75 -10.23
N ASN A 140 -16.82 17.18 -10.18
CA ASN A 140 -17.80 17.38 -9.13
C ASN A 140 -17.51 16.52 -7.88
N PRO A 141 -17.22 17.08 -6.69
CA PRO A 141 -16.93 16.33 -5.47
C PRO A 141 -18.13 15.52 -4.93
N LYS A 142 -19.34 15.73 -5.47
CA LYS A 142 -20.50 14.88 -5.12
C LYS A 142 -20.47 13.52 -5.81
N ILE A 143 -19.66 13.35 -6.87
CA ILE A 143 -19.38 12.06 -7.51
C ILE A 143 -18.30 11.35 -6.69
N ARG A 144 -18.66 10.27 -6.00
CA ARG A 144 -17.81 9.58 -5.04
C ARG A 144 -18.21 8.11 -4.91
N PRO A 145 -17.30 7.22 -4.45
CA PRO A 145 -17.62 5.83 -4.25
C PRO A 145 -18.79 5.63 -3.26
N THR A 146 -19.70 4.73 -3.62
CA THR A 146 -20.86 4.31 -2.85
C THR A 146 -20.83 2.78 -2.66
N ALA A 147 -21.86 2.19 -2.07
CA ALA A 147 -22.02 0.75 -1.98
C ALA A 147 -21.90 0.06 -3.35
N ASP A 148 -22.44 0.66 -4.43
CA ASP A 148 -22.32 0.10 -5.78
C ASP A 148 -20.87 0.00 -6.26
N CYS A 149 -20.02 0.96 -5.89
CA CYS A 149 -18.58 0.89 -6.18
C CYS A 149 -17.95 -0.36 -5.53
N GLY A 150 -18.23 -0.57 -4.24
CA GLY A 150 -17.72 -1.74 -3.51
C GLY A 150 -18.22 -3.07 -4.07
N TYR A 151 -19.50 -3.14 -4.41
CA TYR A 151 -20.10 -4.33 -5.01
C TYR A 151 -19.49 -4.65 -6.38
N ALA A 152 -19.34 -3.64 -7.25
CA ALA A 152 -18.73 -3.80 -8.56
C ALA A 152 -17.26 -4.22 -8.46
N ALA A 153 -16.49 -3.59 -7.55
CA ALA A 153 -15.10 -3.96 -7.33
C ALA A 153 -14.96 -5.39 -6.79
N ALA A 154 -15.83 -5.82 -5.87
CA ALA A 154 -15.86 -7.21 -5.39
C ALA A 154 -16.17 -8.18 -6.53
N GLY A 155 -17.08 -7.82 -7.44
CA GLY A 155 -17.44 -8.62 -8.61
C GLY A 155 -16.28 -8.82 -9.62
N THR A 156 -15.31 -7.92 -9.64
CA THR A 156 -14.10 -8.02 -10.51
C THR A 156 -12.91 -8.66 -9.82
N ALA A 157 -13.03 -9.00 -8.52
CA ALA A 157 -11.92 -9.50 -7.74
C ALA A 157 -11.40 -10.84 -8.24
N SER A 158 -10.09 -10.92 -8.45
CA SER A 158 -9.41 -12.12 -8.96
C SER A 158 -8.04 -12.31 -8.29
N SER A 159 -7.45 -13.49 -8.46
CA SER A 159 -6.07 -13.80 -8.05
C SER A 159 -5.02 -13.44 -9.12
N ALA A 160 -5.42 -12.79 -10.21
CA ALA A 160 -4.48 -12.31 -11.22
C ALA A 160 -3.56 -11.21 -10.66
N THR A 161 -2.46 -10.90 -11.37
CA THR A 161 -1.58 -9.77 -11.04
C THR A 161 -2.39 -8.50 -10.86
N VAL A 162 -2.18 -7.80 -9.76
CA VAL A 162 -2.92 -6.58 -9.43
C VAL A 162 -2.57 -5.46 -10.41
N PRO A 163 -3.53 -4.85 -11.09
CA PRO A 163 -3.31 -3.63 -11.85
C PRO A 163 -2.87 -2.47 -10.94
N GLU A 164 -1.99 -1.59 -11.45
CA GLU A 164 -1.39 -0.49 -10.69
C GLU A 164 -1.66 0.88 -11.35
N GLY A 165 -1.30 1.95 -10.65
CA GLY A 165 -1.46 3.32 -11.13
C GLY A 165 -2.85 3.89 -10.87
N ASN A 166 -3.44 4.55 -11.88
CA ASN A 166 -4.68 5.31 -11.75
C ASN A 166 -5.94 4.43 -11.72
N ILE A 167 -6.02 3.48 -10.82
CA ILE A 167 -7.11 2.51 -10.75
C ILE A 167 -7.73 2.44 -9.34
N GLY A 168 -9.01 2.14 -9.26
CA GLY A 168 -9.72 1.95 -8.00
C GLY A 168 -9.54 3.13 -7.04
N ALA A 169 -9.19 2.86 -5.79
CA ALA A 169 -8.91 3.89 -4.78
C ALA A 169 -7.74 4.82 -5.16
N GLY A 170 -6.81 4.35 -6.02
CA GLY A 170 -5.68 5.16 -6.50
C GLY A 170 -6.02 6.14 -7.62
N ALA A 171 -7.23 6.09 -8.20
CA ALA A 171 -7.59 6.90 -9.35
C ALA A 171 -7.49 8.41 -9.08
N GLY A 172 -7.91 8.87 -7.88
CA GLY A 172 -7.82 10.26 -7.45
C GLY A 172 -6.60 10.59 -6.58
N ALA A 173 -5.72 9.64 -6.34
CA ALA A 173 -4.60 9.81 -5.41
C ALA A 173 -3.52 10.76 -5.93
N THR A 174 -3.03 11.67 -5.06
CA THR A 174 -2.00 12.68 -5.36
C THR A 174 -0.99 12.81 -4.22
N ILE A 175 0.21 13.29 -4.51
CA ILE A 175 1.32 13.42 -3.56
C ILE A 175 2.02 14.77 -3.69
N GLY A 176 2.92 15.10 -2.74
CA GLY A 176 3.68 16.34 -2.79
C GLY A 176 2.83 17.57 -2.50
N LYS A 177 2.02 17.52 -1.46
CA LYS A 177 1.08 18.57 -1.07
C LYS A 177 1.59 19.46 0.07
N THR A 178 2.88 19.39 0.40
CA THR A 178 3.49 20.20 1.48
C THR A 178 3.24 21.69 1.31
N THR A 179 3.24 22.20 0.08
CA THR A 179 2.94 23.62 -0.24
C THR A 179 1.57 23.81 -0.89
N GLY A 180 0.61 22.94 -0.56
CA GLY A 180 -0.73 22.92 -1.15
C GLY A 180 -0.83 22.07 -2.43
N SER A 181 -2.06 21.84 -2.88
CA SER A 181 -2.37 20.94 -4.01
C SER A 181 -1.95 21.46 -5.39
N GLY A 182 -1.70 22.77 -5.54
CA GLY A 182 -1.35 23.37 -6.84
C GLY A 182 -0.02 22.86 -7.43
N ARG A 183 0.87 22.33 -6.60
CA ARG A 183 2.15 21.74 -7.03
C ARG A 183 2.20 20.22 -6.90
N ALA A 184 1.09 19.59 -6.54
CA ALA A 184 1.02 18.15 -6.34
C ALA A 184 1.23 17.38 -7.65
N MET A 185 1.59 16.12 -7.51
CA MET A 185 1.74 15.16 -8.61
C MET A 185 0.77 14.00 -8.45
N LYS A 186 0.52 13.30 -9.54
CA LYS A 186 -0.30 12.09 -9.55
C LYS A 186 0.47 10.92 -8.94
N ALA A 187 -0.23 10.14 -8.13
CA ALA A 187 0.18 8.82 -7.66
C ALA A 187 -0.96 7.82 -7.88
N GLY A 188 -0.96 6.67 -7.25
CA GLY A 188 -1.99 5.66 -7.52
C GLY A 188 -1.91 4.45 -6.61
N ILE A 189 -2.30 3.29 -7.16
CA ILE A 189 -2.10 1.97 -6.58
C ILE A 189 -0.70 1.47 -6.93
N GLY A 190 -0.04 0.85 -5.95
CA GLY A 190 1.16 0.06 -6.16
C GLY A 190 1.10 -1.23 -5.36
N SER A 191 1.78 -2.27 -5.84
CA SER A 191 1.80 -3.58 -5.18
C SER A 191 3.14 -4.28 -5.41
N ALA A 192 3.62 -4.99 -4.38
CA ALA A 192 4.87 -5.74 -4.43
C ALA A 192 4.77 -7.00 -3.57
N ALA A 193 5.59 -8.01 -3.86
CA ALA A 193 5.66 -9.22 -3.06
C ALA A 193 7.06 -9.84 -3.04
N LEU A 194 7.40 -10.47 -1.92
CA LEU A 194 8.56 -11.32 -1.74
C LEU A 194 8.11 -12.76 -1.45
N ILE A 195 8.68 -13.71 -2.15
CA ILE A 195 8.51 -15.15 -1.91
C ILE A 195 9.85 -15.70 -1.41
N MET A 196 9.84 -16.22 -0.20
CA MET A 196 11.03 -16.80 0.41
C MET A 196 11.23 -18.26 -0.03
N SER A 197 12.46 -18.75 0.08
CA SER A 197 12.81 -20.14 -0.28
C SER A 197 12.05 -21.18 0.54
N ASP A 198 11.62 -20.83 1.76
CA ASP A 198 10.79 -21.68 2.63
C ASP A 198 9.30 -21.62 2.30
N GLY A 199 8.91 -20.92 1.23
CA GLY A 199 7.53 -20.74 0.79
C GLY A 199 6.75 -19.67 1.58
N THR A 200 7.39 -18.94 2.50
CA THR A 200 6.77 -17.78 3.15
C THR A 200 6.58 -16.65 2.11
N ILE A 201 5.41 -16.05 2.08
CA ILE A 201 5.08 -14.93 1.19
C ILE A 201 4.74 -13.72 2.04
N VAL A 202 5.32 -12.57 1.72
CA VAL A 202 4.95 -11.27 2.27
C VAL A 202 4.70 -10.32 1.10
N ALA A 203 3.52 -9.73 1.04
CA ALA A 203 3.11 -8.88 -0.07
C ALA A 203 2.41 -7.62 0.43
N ALA A 204 2.49 -6.54 -0.35
CA ALA A 204 1.87 -5.27 -0.06
C ALA A 204 1.02 -4.78 -1.22
N LEU A 205 -0.06 -4.04 -0.90
CA LEU A 205 -0.78 -3.17 -1.81
C LEU A 205 -0.98 -1.82 -1.10
N VAL A 206 -0.80 -0.73 -1.83
CA VAL A 206 -0.92 0.61 -1.27
C VAL A 206 -1.65 1.55 -2.23
N ALA A 207 -2.46 2.45 -1.68
CA ALA A 207 -3.00 3.62 -2.36
C ALA A 207 -2.33 4.87 -1.76
N VAL A 208 -1.52 5.60 -2.55
CA VAL A 208 -0.65 6.67 -2.04
C VAL A 208 -1.23 8.04 -2.34
N ASN A 209 -1.77 8.71 -1.31
CA ASN A 209 -2.34 10.06 -1.40
C ASN A 209 -1.73 11.00 -0.32
N ALA A 210 -0.41 10.99 -0.16
CA ALA A 210 0.34 11.60 0.93
C ALA A 210 0.50 13.13 0.83
N VAL A 211 0.74 13.79 1.98
CA VAL A 211 1.30 15.15 2.02
C VAL A 211 2.70 15.17 1.41
N GLY A 212 3.52 14.21 1.77
CA GLY A 212 4.92 14.15 1.41
C GLY A 212 5.20 13.71 -0.01
N ASP A 213 6.48 13.75 -0.33
CA ASP A 213 7.05 13.27 -1.58
C ASP A 213 7.35 11.77 -1.48
N VAL A 214 7.24 11.05 -2.60
CA VAL A 214 7.71 9.67 -2.71
C VAL A 214 9.21 9.67 -3.01
N ILE A 215 9.96 8.95 -2.17
CA ILE A 215 11.42 8.87 -2.18
C ILE A 215 11.84 7.45 -2.54
N ASP A 216 12.86 7.31 -3.36
CA ASP A 216 13.51 6.03 -3.62
C ASP A 216 14.38 5.66 -2.40
N PRO A 217 14.06 4.58 -1.65
CA PRO A 217 14.81 4.22 -0.45
C PRO A 217 16.26 3.85 -0.71
N ALA A 218 16.57 3.37 -1.92
CA ALA A 218 17.93 2.94 -2.28
C ALA A 218 18.85 4.12 -2.58
N THR A 219 18.31 5.23 -3.11
CA THR A 219 19.11 6.39 -3.56
C THR A 219 18.85 7.66 -2.77
N GLY A 220 17.77 7.72 -2.00
CA GLY A 220 17.32 8.92 -1.28
C GLY A 220 16.77 10.02 -2.20
N LYS A 221 16.61 9.76 -3.51
CA LYS A 221 16.10 10.73 -4.48
C LYS A 221 14.58 10.78 -4.49
N VAL A 222 14.02 11.98 -4.67
CA VAL A 222 12.58 12.15 -4.90
C VAL A 222 12.21 11.58 -6.27
N ILE A 223 11.22 10.68 -6.29
CA ILE A 223 10.66 10.08 -7.51
C ILE A 223 9.52 10.95 -8.06
N ALA A 224 8.64 11.38 -7.16
CA ALA A 224 7.53 12.26 -7.44
C ALA A 224 7.11 12.97 -6.15
N GLY A 225 6.65 14.21 -6.25
CA GLY A 225 6.33 15.00 -5.07
C GLY A 225 6.00 16.45 -5.41
N VAL A 226 6.33 17.36 -4.51
CA VAL A 226 6.10 18.78 -4.72
C VAL A 226 6.95 19.32 -5.87
N ARG A 227 6.28 19.90 -6.88
CA ARG A 227 6.96 20.48 -8.03
C ARG A 227 7.61 21.84 -7.69
N THR A 228 8.63 22.22 -8.46
CA THR A 228 9.16 23.60 -8.47
C THR A 228 8.07 24.60 -8.88
N ALA A 229 8.28 25.89 -8.62
CA ALA A 229 7.31 26.94 -8.93
C ALA A 229 7.00 27.05 -10.44
N ASP A 230 8.01 26.77 -11.29
CA ASP A 230 7.88 26.73 -12.74
C ASP A 230 7.29 25.42 -13.27
N GLY A 231 7.02 24.45 -12.38
CA GLY A 231 6.42 23.15 -12.69
C GLY A 231 7.33 22.17 -13.41
N LYS A 232 8.62 22.51 -13.66
CA LYS A 232 9.53 21.71 -14.51
C LYS A 232 10.36 20.69 -13.75
N GLY A 233 10.42 20.79 -12.43
CA GLY A 233 11.23 19.92 -11.59
C GLY A 233 10.57 19.60 -10.26
N LEU A 234 11.31 18.87 -9.43
CA LEU A 234 10.95 18.53 -8.06
C LEU A 234 11.65 19.46 -7.07
N ALA A 235 10.89 19.99 -6.11
CA ALA A 235 11.41 20.95 -5.12
C ALA A 235 11.93 20.29 -3.85
N ASP A 236 11.64 19.01 -3.63
CA ASP A 236 11.96 18.21 -2.43
C ASP A 236 11.36 18.80 -1.14
N ALA A 237 10.31 18.20 -0.65
CA ALA A 237 9.61 18.63 0.57
C ALA A 237 10.54 18.75 1.78
N ARG A 238 11.58 17.92 1.87
CA ARG A 238 12.58 17.96 2.95
C ARG A 238 13.39 19.26 2.93
N VAL A 239 13.72 19.73 1.74
CA VAL A 239 14.44 21.01 1.54
C VAL A 239 13.53 22.18 1.89
N LEU A 240 12.30 22.15 1.39
CA LEU A 240 11.33 23.23 1.65
C LEU A 240 11.02 23.39 3.14
N LEU A 241 10.80 22.29 3.85
CA LEU A 241 10.52 22.31 5.29
C LEU A 241 11.70 22.84 6.10
N ARG A 242 12.95 22.46 5.77
CA ARG A 242 14.15 23.01 6.42
C ARG A 242 14.34 24.51 6.14
N ALA A 243 13.90 24.98 4.98
CA ALA A 243 13.91 26.40 4.63
C ALA A 243 12.76 27.20 5.28
N GLY A 244 11.95 26.57 6.13
CA GLY A 244 10.84 27.23 6.82
C GLY A 244 9.56 27.40 6.02
N ALA A 245 9.40 26.64 4.92
CA ALA A 245 8.14 26.65 4.19
C ALA A 245 7.00 26.17 5.10
N ALA A 246 5.97 27.02 5.26
CA ALA A 246 4.77 26.63 6.01
C ALA A 246 4.03 25.51 5.26
N ALA A 247 3.69 24.45 5.99
CA ALA A 247 2.80 23.41 5.46
C ALA A 247 1.42 24.00 5.18
N GLN A 248 0.94 23.90 3.94
CA GLN A 248 -0.36 24.43 3.50
C GLN A 248 -1.40 23.31 3.33
N SER A 249 -1.08 22.11 3.81
CA SER A 249 -2.01 20.98 3.70
C SER A 249 -3.13 21.09 4.75
N LEU A 250 -4.36 20.98 4.30
CA LEU A 250 -5.53 21.00 5.18
C LEU A 250 -5.61 19.68 5.96
N THR A 251 -6.04 19.76 7.22
CA THR A 251 -6.30 18.56 8.05
C THR A 251 -7.26 17.61 7.34
N GLY A 252 -6.93 16.32 7.33
CA GLY A 252 -7.77 15.28 6.71
C GLY A 252 -7.80 15.30 5.18
N SER A 253 -6.90 16.05 4.51
CA SER A 253 -6.88 16.12 3.05
C SER A 253 -5.94 15.11 2.40
N ASN A 254 -5.30 14.25 3.19
CA ASN A 254 -4.30 13.30 2.71
C ASN A 254 -4.41 11.98 3.46
N THR A 255 -3.91 10.91 2.84
CA THR A 255 -3.93 9.58 3.47
C THR A 255 -3.14 8.61 2.59
N THR A 256 -2.27 7.81 3.18
CA THR A 256 -1.76 6.61 2.52
C THR A 256 -2.41 5.39 3.15
N LEU A 257 -3.03 4.54 2.32
CA LEU A 257 -3.69 3.31 2.76
C LEU A 257 -2.88 2.12 2.29
N GLY A 258 -2.45 1.26 3.22
CA GLY A 258 -1.68 0.07 2.90
C GLY A 258 -2.26 -1.19 3.51
N VAL A 259 -2.02 -2.30 2.84
CA VAL A 259 -2.25 -3.63 3.37
C VAL A 259 -1.03 -4.51 3.13
N ILE A 260 -0.61 -5.21 4.17
CA ILE A 260 0.30 -6.34 4.09
C ILE A 260 -0.52 -7.63 4.09
N ALA A 261 -0.16 -8.56 3.22
CA ALA A 261 -0.69 -9.92 3.27
C ALA A 261 0.44 -10.93 3.43
N THR A 262 0.17 -12.00 4.16
CA THR A 262 1.06 -13.15 4.29
C THR A 262 0.28 -14.46 4.31
N ASN A 263 0.93 -15.54 3.87
CA ASN A 263 0.34 -16.87 3.87
C ASN A 263 0.53 -17.63 5.19
N VAL A 264 1.32 -17.12 6.15
CA VAL A 264 1.53 -17.78 7.44
C VAL A 264 0.34 -17.59 8.38
N VAL A 265 0.24 -18.45 9.40
CA VAL A 265 -0.74 -18.30 10.48
C VAL A 265 -0.26 -17.23 11.45
N LEU A 266 -1.05 -16.19 11.69
CA LEU A 266 -0.80 -15.17 12.70
C LEU A 266 -1.99 -15.06 13.66
N THR A 267 -1.71 -14.73 14.92
CA THR A 267 -2.73 -14.19 15.83
C THR A 267 -3.03 -12.73 15.49
N LYS A 268 -4.14 -12.18 15.99
CA LYS A 268 -4.46 -10.73 15.83
C LYS A 268 -3.35 -9.84 16.41
N THR A 269 -2.78 -10.19 17.56
CA THR A 269 -1.64 -9.48 18.15
C THR A 269 -0.44 -9.45 17.21
N GLN A 270 -0.11 -10.59 16.61
CA GLN A 270 1.00 -10.70 15.67
C GLN A 270 0.70 -9.93 14.37
N ALA A 271 -0.52 -10.01 13.84
CA ALA A 271 -0.94 -9.23 12.67
C ALA A 271 -0.87 -7.72 12.95
N THR A 272 -1.34 -7.26 14.12
CA THR A 272 -1.19 -5.85 14.54
C THR A 272 0.28 -5.45 14.61
N LYS A 273 1.16 -6.31 15.15
CA LYS A 273 2.60 -6.02 15.19
C LYS A 273 3.21 -5.92 13.80
N VAL A 274 2.81 -6.79 12.86
CA VAL A 274 3.24 -6.71 11.45
C VAL A 274 2.75 -5.39 10.81
N ALA A 275 1.51 -4.96 11.06
CA ALA A 275 0.99 -3.68 10.58
C ALA A 275 1.83 -2.49 11.13
N GLN A 276 2.19 -2.51 12.42
CA GLN A 276 3.07 -1.51 13.02
C GLN A 276 4.46 -1.45 12.37
N MET A 277 5.06 -2.61 12.11
CA MET A 277 6.38 -2.66 11.46
C MET A 277 6.32 -2.22 9.99
N ALA A 278 5.23 -2.49 9.30
CA ALA A 278 5.03 -2.07 7.91
C ALA A 278 4.94 -0.54 7.74
N GLN A 279 4.56 0.20 8.78
CA GLN A 279 4.62 1.68 8.80
C GLN A 279 6.04 2.21 8.56
N ASP A 280 7.08 1.45 8.92
CA ASP A 280 8.46 1.82 8.62
C ASP A 280 8.71 1.86 7.09
N GLY A 281 7.95 1.10 6.30
CA GLY A 281 7.96 1.19 4.84
C GLY A 281 7.46 2.55 4.34
N TYR A 282 6.44 3.11 4.99
CA TYR A 282 5.98 4.48 4.72
C TYR A 282 7.10 5.49 5.00
N ALA A 283 7.71 5.40 6.18
CA ALA A 283 8.80 6.30 6.58
C ALA A 283 10.05 6.20 5.69
N ARG A 284 10.29 5.04 5.06
CA ARG A 284 11.39 4.85 4.11
C ARG A 284 11.11 5.46 2.74
N ALA A 285 9.85 5.52 2.31
CA ALA A 285 9.47 5.87 0.93
C ALA A 285 8.64 7.15 0.81
N ILE A 286 8.22 7.77 1.92
CA ILE A 286 7.44 9.02 1.93
C ILE A 286 8.05 10.01 2.93
N SER A 287 8.21 11.27 2.54
CA SER A 287 8.70 12.33 3.43
C SER A 287 8.07 13.69 3.11
N PRO A 288 7.44 14.37 4.11
CA PRO A 288 7.08 13.86 5.44
C PRO A 288 5.96 12.83 5.37
N VAL A 289 5.79 12.04 6.43
CA VAL A 289 4.75 11.02 6.57
C VAL A 289 4.13 11.09 7.97
N HIS A 290 2.95 10.52 8.15
CA HIS A 290 2.21 10.51 9.42
C HIS A 290 1.98 11.91 10.01
N THR A 291 1.75 12.87 9.13
CA THR A 291 1.56 14.26 9.55
C THR A 291 0.17 14.47 10.17
N PRO A 292 -0.06 15.58 10.87
CA PRO A 292 -1.41 15.93 11.36
C PRO A 292 -2.48 16.03 10.26
N ALA A 293 -2.07 16.14 8.98
CA ALA A 293 -2.97 16.23 7.84
C ALA A 293 -3.21 14.89 7.14
N ASP A 294 -2.49 13.83 7.50
CA ASP A 294 -2.61 12.49 6.94
C ASP A 294 -3.55 11.59 7.76
N GLY A 295 -4.19 10.64 7.10
CA GLY A 295 -4.98 9.57 7.72
C GLY A 295 -4.33 8.19 7.58
N ASP A 296 -3.00 8.13 7.56
CA ASP A 296 -2.21 6.95 7.24
C ASP A 296 -2.59 5.73 8.05
N THR A 297 -2.95 4.67 7.35
CA THR A 297 -3.45 3.42 7.93
C THR A 297 -2.83 2.22 7.22
N VAL A 298 -2.34 1.25 8.00
CA VAL A 298 -1.84 -0.03 7.49
C VAL A 298 -2.62 -1.17 8.13
N PHE A 299 -3.14 -2.05 7.28
CA PHE A 299 -3.70 -3.34 7.68
C PHE A 299 -2.68 -4.44 7.45
N ALA A 300 -2.75 -5.51 8.25
CA ALA A 300 -2.03 -6.75 7.98
C ALA A 300 -3.02 -7.92 8.00
N ILE A 301 -2.94 -8.78 6.96
CA ILE A 301 -3.84 -9.91 6.73
C ILE A 301 -3.00 -11.19 6.66
N ALA A 302 -3.40 -12.21 7.39
CA ALA A 302 -2.78 -13.53 7.38
C ALA A 302 -3.79 -14.58 6.94
N THR A 303 -3.56 -15.22 5.79
CA THR A 303 -4.48 -16.24 5.25
C THR A 303 -4.30 -17.61 5.89
N GLY A 304 -3.15 -17.84 6.56
CA GLY A 304 -2.89 -19.10 7.26
C GLY A 304 -2.75 -20.35 6.38
N THR A 305 -2.56 -20.17 5.06
CA THR A 305 -2.44 -21.29 4.11
C THR A 305 -1.10 -22.02 4.22
N LYS A 306 -0.09 -21.42 4.86
CA LYS A 306 1.18 -22.04 5.21
C LYS A 306 1.21 -22.31 6.71
N THR A 307 1.26 -23.60 7.09
CA THR A 307 1.38 -24.02 8.49
C THR A 307 2.78 -23.85 9.03
N GLY A 308 2.93 -23.86 10.36
CA GLY A 308 4.19 -23.72 11.09
C GLY A 308 4.24 -22.46 11.95
N ASN A 309 5.33 -22.30 12.69
CA ASN A 309 5.52 -21.15 13.56
C ASN A 309 5.83 -19.88 12.74
N ALA A 310 5.16 -18.78 13.06
CA ALA A 310 5.42 -17.50 12.43
C ALA A 310 6.67 -16.83 13.05
N ASP A 311 7.62 -16.49 12.21
CA ASP A 311 8.70 -15.56 12.56
C ASP A 311 8.21 -14.11 12.32
N VAL A 312 7.58 -13.52 13.34
CA VAL A 312 6.99 -12.18 13.28
C VAL A 312 8.04 -11.11 13.01
N MET A 313 9.27 -11.26 13.53
CA MET A 313 10.36 -10.33 13.28
C MET A 313 10.71 -10.31 11.79
N ARG A 314 10.91 -11.47 11.19
CA ARG A 314 11.22 -11.61 9.76
C ARG A 314 10.08 -11.09 8.89
N ILE A 315 8.84 -11.50 9.17
CA ILE A 315 7.65 -11.05 8.42
C ILE A 315 7.49 -9.55 8.49
N GLY A 316 7.63 -8.95 9.67
CA GLY A 316 7.51 -7.50 9.85
C GLY A 316 8.62 -6.70 9.16
N ALA A 317 9.86 -7.19 9.19
CA ALA A 317 10.98 -6.56 8.46
C ALA A 317 10.74 -6.59 6.95
N LEU A 318 10.30 -7.73 6.41
CA LEU A 318 9.96 -7.87 4.98
C LEU A 318 8.69 -7.08 4.62
N ALA A 319 7.74 -6.92 5.55
CA ALA A 319 6.56 -6.09 5.36
C ALA A 319 6.93 -4.61 5.14
N ALA A 320 7.91 -4.09 5.89
CA ALA A 320 8.43 -2.74 5.66
C ALA A 320 9.14 -2.60 4.29
N GLU A 321 9.85 -3.63 3.85
CA GLU A 321 10.51 -3.64 2.53
C GLU A 321 9.50 -3.64 1.40
N VAL A 322 8.57 -4.60 1.35
CA VAL A 322 7.57 -4.69 0.27
C VAL A 322 6.62 -3.49 0.27
N MET A 323 6.35 -2.89 1.43
CA MET A 323 5.54 -1.68 1.51
C MET A 323 6.25 -0.49 0.86
N ALA A 324 7.55 -0.30 1.12
CA ALA A 324 8.33 0.75 0.48
C ALA A 324 8.40 0.54 -1.06
N ASP A 325 8.61 -0.70 -1.51
CA ASP A 325 8.61 -1.05 -2.93
C ASP A 325 7.24 -0.75 -3.57
N ALA A 326 6.14 -1.10 -2.92
CA ALA A 326 4.78 -0.82 -3.40
C ALA A 326 4.52 0.70 -3.53
N ILE A 327 4.98 1.52 -2.58
CA ILE A 327 4.86 2.98 -2.62
C ILE A 327 5.62 3.56 -3.82
N VAL A 328 6.86 3.12 -4.05
CA VAL A 328 7.65 3.52 -5.21
C VAL A 328 6.94 3.16 -6.52
N ARG A 329 6.35 1.97 -6.58
CA ARG A 329 5.58 1.51 -7.74
C ARG A 329 4.32 2.36 -7.94
N ALA A 330 3.59 2.71 -6.89
CA ALA A 330 2.41 3.58 -6.96
C ALA A 330 2.71 4.93 -7.64
N ALA A 331 3.87 5.52 -7.35
CA ALA A 331 4.32 6.76 -8.00
C ALA A 331 4.78 6.54 -9.44
N ARG A 332 5.54 5.46 -9.72
CA ARG A 332 6.09 5.17 -11.05
C ARG A 332 5.05 4.69 -12.06
N GLN A 333 4.02 3.97 -11.61
CA GLN A 333 2.97 3.41 -12.46
C GLN A 333 1.83 4.39 -12.73
N ALA A 334 1.73 5.48 -11.97
CA ALA A 334 0.76 6.52 -12.22
C ALA A 334 0.97 7.18 -13.60
N THR A 335 -0.13 7.64 -14.19
CA THR A 335 -0.18 8.49 -15.39
C THR A 335 -0.74 9.85 -15.04
N GLY A 336 -0.25 10.91 -15.67
CA GLY A 336 -0.73 12.26 -15.42
C GLY A 336 -2.22 12.43 -15.75
N ILE A 337 -2.86 13.33 -15.03
CA ILE A 337 -4.22 13.80 -15.31
C ILE A 337 -4.20 15.33 -15.33
N PRO A 338 -5.22 16.02 -15.86
CA PRO A 338 -5.24 17.49 -15.90
C PRO A 338 -4.94 18.10 -14.52
N GLY A 339 -3.92 18.94 -14.45
CA GLY A 339 -3.43 19.60 -13.24
C GLY A 339 -2.44 18.79 -12.38
N TYR A 340 -2.32 17.48 -12.58
CA TYR A 340 -1.46 16.60 -11.79
C TYR A 340 -0.60 15.72 -12.70
N PRO A 341 0.60 16.15 -13.10
CA PRO A 341 1.54 15.32 -13.85
C PRO A 341 2.02 14.15 -12.98
N ALA A 342 2.36 13.03 -13.61
CA ALA A 342 2.97 11.87 -12.96
C ALA A 342 4.51 11.93 -13.02
N ALA A 343 5.19 11.02 -12.32
CA ALA A 343 6.65 10.92 -12.33
C ALA A 343 7.24 10.81 -13.75
N ARG A 344 6.57 10.07 -14.64
CA ARG A 344 6.98 9.86 -16.03
C ARG A 344 6.85 11.10 -16.93
N ASP A 345 6.10 12.10 -16.51
CA ASP A 345 5.82 13.33 -17.27
C ASP A 345 6.84 14.44 -17.00
N LEU A 346 7.60 14.33 -15.91
CA LEU A 346 8.74 15.20 -15.62
C LEU A 346 10.01 14.55 -16.18
N LYS A 347 10.62 15.24 -17.13
CA LYS A 347 11.88 14.82 -17.80
C LYS A 347 13.08 15.46 -17.13
#